data_140b56fcd228d6eea8378ec259bd8f5b
#
_entry.id   140b56fcd228d6eea8378ec259bd8f5b
#
_cell.length_a   1.000
_cell.length_b   1.000
_cell.length_c   1.000
_cell.angle_alpha   90.00
_cell.angle_beta   90.00
_cell.angle_gamma   90.00
#
_symmetry.space_group_name_H-M   'P 1'
#
loop_
_entity.id
_entity.type
_entity.pdbx_description
1 polymer ?
#
loop_
_entity_poly.entity_id
_entity_poly.type
_entity_poly.pdbx_seq_one_letter_code
_entity_poly.pdbx_strand_id
1 'polypeptide(L)'
;MKALSLHPMYAAEIAVGDKPEEYRTWQTPYRGDLLICASVYNDGWFYPRGYALCVVNLYDIKWSEENDCYAWQLKDIRPVVPFPVKGKLHLYDVDDKLIKLADKSANKYLFDWWQDDLKIIVPPQKKKAEAPKQQELTGNSVSKKKKAEPPKQEETALQKRRRYRLHSVY
;
A
#
# COMPACT_ATOMS: atom_id res chain seq x y z
N MET A 1 8.13 16.41 -12.80
CA MET A 1 7.28 15.28 -13.23
C MET A 1 6.01 15.23 -12.41
N LYS A 2 4.86 14.84 -13.00
CA LYS A 2 3.64 14.59 -12.24
C LYS A 2 3.81 13.34 -11.37
N ALA A 3 3.27 13.40 -10.15
CA ALA A 3 3.32 12.31 -9.19
C ALA A 3 1.92 12.00 -8.64
N LEU A 4 1.73 10.76 -8.21
CA LEU A 4 0.52 10.26 -7.59
C LEU A 4 0.89 9.50 -6.31
N SER A 5 0.29 9.89 -5.19
CA SER A 5 0.45 9.17 -3.93
C SER A 5 -0.65 8.13 -3.76
N LEU A 6 -0.24 6.93 -3.47
CA LEU A 6 -1.10 5.76 -3.28
C LEU A 6 -0.89 5.19 -1.88
N HIS A 7 -1.80 4.33 -1.46
CA HIS A 7 -1.54 3.44 -0.34
C HIS A 7 -0.27 2.62 -0.62
N PRO A 8 0.59 2.41 0.38
CA PRO A 8 1.86 1.70 0.21
C PRO A 8 1.75 0.35 -0.48
N MET A 9 0.73 -0.43 -0.14
CA MET A 9 0.46 -1.72 -0.76
C MET A 9 0.25 -1.58 -2.28
N TYR A 10 -0.63 -0.66 -2.72
CA TYR A 10 -0.91 -0.49 -4.15
C TYR A 10 0.27 0.11 -4.90
N ALA A 11 1.00 1.04 -4.27
CA ALA A 11 2.22 1.57 -4.87
C ALA A 11 3.28 0.48 -5.09
N ALA A 12 3.42 -0.45 -4.15
CA ALA A 12 4.32 -1.59 -4.25
C ALA A 12 3.87 -2.58 -5.34
N GLU A 13 2.58 -2.93 -5.39
CA GLU A 13 2.02 -3.81 -6.43
C GLU A 13 2.23 -3.25 -7.85
N ILE A 14 2.08 -1.92 -8.03
CA ILE A 14 2.40 -1.27 -9.30
C ILE A 14 3.90 -1.36 -9.59
N ALA A 15 4.75 -1.09 -8.61
CA ALA A 15 6.20 -1.08 -8.80
C ALA A 15 6.76 -2.45 -9.18
N VAL A 16 6.18 -3.56 -8.70
CA VAL A 16 6.59 -4.92 -9.08
C VAL A 16 5.86 -5.46 -10.32
N GLY A 17 4.86 -4.75 -10.83
CA GLY A 17 4.14 -5.10 -12.04
C GLY A 17 2.87 -5.93 -11.84
N ASP A 18 2.49 -6.20 -10.61
CA ASP A 18 1.29 -7.02 -10.29
C ASP A 18 -0.02 -6.24 -10.49
N LYS A 19 0.04 -4.90 -10.50
CA LYS A 19 -1.11 -4.02 -10.65
C LYS A 19 -0.95 -3.10 -11.87
N PRO A 20 -1.47 -3.51 -13.04
CA PRO A 20 -1.36 -2.72 -14.27
C PRO A 20 -2.36 -1.57 -14.35
N GLU A 21 -3.30 -1.48 -13.43
CA GLU A 21 -4.36 -0.48 -13.40
C GLU A 21 -4.48 0.15 -12.01
N GLU A 22 -4.68 1.46 -11.97
CA GLU A 22 -4.99 2.17 -10.74
C GLU A 22 -6.41 2.72 -10.79
N TYR A 23 -7.20 2.50 -9.74
CA TYR A 23 -8.61 2.84 -9.68
C TYR A 23 -8.85 4.15 -8.92
N ARG A 24 -9.55 5.12 -9.58
CA ARG A 24 -9.83 6.44 -9.02
C ARG A 24 -11.27 6.87 -9.27
N THR A 25 -11.87 7.57 -8.34
CA THR A 25 -13.20 8.19 -8.51
C THR A 25 -13.17 9.42 -9.42
N TRP A 26 -11.98 9.89 -9.80
CA TRP A 26 -11.78 11.06 -10.64
C TRP A 26 -10.88 10.72 -11.83
N GLN A 27 -10.96 11.53 -12.88
CA GLN A 27 -10.15 11.42 -14.09
C GLN A 27 -9.30 12.67 -14.30
N THR A 28 -8.32 12.57 -15.18
CA THR A 28 -7.42 13.66 -15.56
C THR A 28 -7.16 13.64 -17.06
N PRO A 29 -6.97 14.80 -17.71
CA PRO A 29 -6.49 14.83 -19.09
C PRO A 29 -5.01 14.45 -19.23
N TYR A 30 -4.27 14.36 -18.13
CA TYR A 30 -2.86 14.02 -18.13
C TYR A 30 -2.61 12.64 -18.72
N ARG A 31 -1.62 12.53 -19.61
CA ARG A 31 -1.05 11.28 -20.12
C ARG A 31 0.46 11.43 -20.14
N GLY A 32 1.16 10.32 -20.00
CA GLY A 32 2.62 10.28 -20.00
C GLY A 32 3.22 9.75 -18.70
N ASP A 33 4.45 10.13 -18.44
CA ASP A 33 5.22 9.65 -17.30
C ASP A 33 4.66 10.15 -15.96
N LEU A 34 4.38 9.22 -15.07
CA LEU A 34 3.79 9.44 -13.76
C LEU A 34 4.64 8.79 -12.69
N LEU A 35 5.09 9.56 -11.71
CA LEU A 35 5.83 9.05 -10.56
C LEU A 35 4.86 8.46 -9.54
N ILE A 36 5.03 7.20 -9.23
CA ILE A 36 4.25 6.49 -8.21
C ILE A 36 4.96 6.61 -6.86
N CYS A 37 4.23 7.14 -5.89
CA CYS A 37 4.72 7.36 -4.53
C CYS A 37 3.86 6.60 -3.52
N ALA A 38 4.48 5.91 -2.58
CA ALA A 38 3.81 5.34 -1.43
C ALA A 38 3.54 6.45 -0.40
N SER A 39 2.31 6.58 0.03
CA SER A 39 1.91 7.51 1.09
C SER A 39 2.50 7.09 2.45
N VAL A 40 2.31 7.89 3.48
CA VAL A 40 2.71 7.55 4.85
C VAL A 40 1.71 6.65 5.58
N TYR A 41 0.65 6.24 4.90
CA TYR A 41 -0.37 5.35 5.48
C TYR A 41 0.24 4.01 5.91
N ASN A 42 -0.34 3.36 6.89
CA ASN A 42 0.18 2.11 7.43
C ASN A 42 -0.61 0.90 6.92
N ASP A 43 -0.22 0.36 5.79
CA ASP A 43 -0.78 -0.88 5.21
C ASP A 43 -0.09 -2.15 5.77
N GLY A 44 0.89 -1.97 6.62
CA GLY A 44 1.72 -3.03 7.19
C GLY A 44 3.19 -2.64 7.24
N TRP A 45 3.94 -3.30 8.07
CA TRP A 45 5.36 -2.96 8.32
C TRP A 45 6.28 -3.26 7.10
N PHE A 46 5.86 -4.14 6.23
CA PHE A 46 6.64 -4.61 5.08
C PHE A 46 6.43 -3.78 3.80
N TYR A 47 5.49 -2.82 3.77
CA TYR A 47 5.33 -1.92 2.62
C TYR A 47 6.10 -0.62 2.80
N PRO A 48 6.84 -0.16 1.76
CA PRO A 48 7.52 1.14 1.80
C PRO A 48 6.52 2.28 1.99
N ARG A 49 6.85 3.25 2.82
CA ARG A 49 5.98 4.39 3.16
C ARG A 49 6.71 5.71 3.05
N GLY A 50 6.07 6.70 2.40
CA GLY A 50 6.64 8.03 2.27
C GLY A 50 7.74 8.16 1.22
N TYR A 51 7.83 7.21 0.27
CA TYR A 51 8.87 7.16 -0.76
C TYR A 51 8.30 7.11 -2.16
N ALA A 52 9.03 7.66 -3.13
CA ALA A 52 8.85 7.40 -4.54
C ALA A 52 9.42 6.02 -4.88
N LEU A 53 8.70 5.22 -5.69
CA LEU A 53 9.05 3.83 -5.98
C LEU A 53 9.37 3.57 -7.44
N CYS A 54 8.55 4.09 -8.36
CA CYS A 54 8.75 3.88 -9.79
C CYS A 54 8.11 5.01 -10.61
N VAL A 55 8.56 5.12 -11.86
CA VAL A 55 7.87 5.88 -12.91
C VAL A 55 7.12 4.89 -13.79
N VAL A 56 5.88 5.19 -14.09
CA VAL A 56 5.03 4.45 -15.05
C VAL A 56 4.57 5.39 -16.16
N ASN A 57 4.12 4.86 -17.28
CA ASN A 57 3.43 5.62 -18.29
C ASN A 57 1.92 5.46 -18.12
N LEU A 58 1.22 6.54 -17.76
CA LEU A 58 -0.25 6.59 -17.81
C LEU A 58 -0.67 6.85 -19.25
N TYR A 59 -1.12 5.80 -19.95
CA TYR A 59 -1.41 5.88 -21.38
C TYR A 59 -2.90 6.03 -21.69
N ASP A 60 -3.79 5.58 -20.79
CA ASP A 60 -5.23 5.68 -20.97
C ASP A 60 -5.98 5.73 -19.64
N ILE A 61 -7.22 6.18 -19.66
CA ILE A 61 -8.16 6.13 -18.53
C ILE A 61 -9.51 5.69 -19.07
N LYS A 62 -10.06 4.61 -18.52
CA LYS A 62 -11.34 4.03 -18.91
C LYS A 62 -12.30 3.97 -17.74
N TRP A 63 -13.57 4.14 -18.01
CA TRP A 63 -14.58 3.86 -17.01
C TRP A 63 -14.69 2.34 -16.81
N SER A 64 -14.68 1.90 -15.57
CA SER A 64 -14.88 0.52 -15.16
C SER A 64 -16.25 0.37 -14.50
N GLU A 65 -17.20 -0.22 -15.21
CA GLU A 65 -18.54 -0.46 -14.66
C GLU A 65 -18.49 -1.44 -13.48
N GLU A 66 -17.61 -2.45 -13.54
CA GLU A 66 -17.42 -3.41 -12.47
C GLU A 66 -16.99 -2.74 -11.15
N ASN A 67 -16.12 -1.74 -11.25
CA ASN A 67 -15.56 -1.03 -10.09
C ASN A 67 -16.22 0.32 -9.82
N ASP A 68 -17.14 0.77 -10.72
CA ASP A 68 -17.83 2.07 -10.65
C ASP A 68 -16.86 3.23 -10.42
N CYS A 69 -15.77 3.24 -11.18
CA CYS A 69 -14.70 4.23 -11.09
C CYS A 69 -13.83 4.21 -12.36
N TYR A 70 -12.89 5.14 -12.44
CA TYR A 70 -11.94 5.22 -13.56
C TYR A 70 -10.75 4.30 -13.32
N ALA A 71 -10.49 3.40 -14.27
CA ALA A 71 -9.31 2.56 -14.35
C ALA A 71 -8.23 3.29 -15.15
N TRP A 72 -7.18 3.72 -14.47
CA TRP A 72 -6.00 4.37 -15.05
C TRP A 72 -5.06 3.29 -15.55
N GLN A 73 -4.86 3.21 -16.85
CA GLN A 73 -4.08 2.18 -17.51
C GLN A 73 -2.59 2.53 -17.47
N LEU A 74 -1.80 1.67 -16.83
CA LEU A 74 -0.37 1.89 -16.57
C LEU A 74 0.47 0.90 -17.37
N LYS A 75 1.62 1.37 -17.87
CA LYS A 75 2.63 0.53 -18.54
C LYS A 75 4.04 1.09 -18.32
N ASP A 76 5.04 0.44 -18.86
CA ASP A 76 6.46 0.88 -18.88
C ASP A 76 6.97 1.22 -17.49
N ILE A 77 6.88 0.26 -16.56
CA ILE A 77 7.33 0.43 -15.19
C ILE A 77 8.86 0.57 -15.16
N ARG A 78 9.32 1.68 -14.62
CA ARG A 78 10.74 2.02 -14.48
C ARG A 78 11.04 2.30 -13.01
N PRO A 79 11.78 1.44 -12.32
CA PRO A 79 12.13 1.67 -10.93
C PRO A 79 12.94 2.96 -10.77
N VAL A 80 12.77 3.62 -9.65
CA VAL A 80 13.62 4.74 -9.24
C VAL A 80 14.43 4.35 -8.02
N VAL A 81 15.59 4.98 -7.85
CA VAL A 81 16.27 4.96 -6.55
C VAL A 81 15.32 5.62 -5.55
N PRO A 82 14.83 4.89 -4.53
CA PRO A 82 13.81 5.43 -3.64
C PRO A 82 14.29 6.68 -2.92
N PHE A 83 13.44 7.69 -2.86
CA PHE A 83 13.70 8.93 -2.14
C PHE A 83 12.44 9.39 -1.41
N PRO A 84 12.57 10.07 -0.25
CA PRO A 84 11.42 10.50 0.52
C PRO A 84 10.60 11.56 -0.21
N VAL A 85 9.28 11.38 -0.24
CA VAL A 85 8.34 12.32 -0.84
C VAL A 85 7.18 12.60 0.10
N LYS A 86 6.89 13.88 0.30
CA LYS A 86 5.67 14.30 0.97
C LYS A 86 4.49 14.21 -0.02
N GLY A 87 3.66 13.18 0.14
CA GLY A 87 2.47 12.96 -0.68
C GLY A 87 1.48 14.12 -0.59
N LYS A 88 0.72 14.32 -1.68
CA LYS A 88 -0.38 15.28 -1.77
C LYS A 88 -1.60 14.58 -2.38
N LEU A 89 -2.76 15.19 -2.22
CA LEU A 89 -3.99 14.77 -2.91
C LEU A 89 -3.88 15.05 -4.41
N HIS A 90 -4.52 14.22 -5.21
CA HIS A 90 -4.53 14.29 -6.67
C HIS A 90 -3.12 14.23 -7.29
N LEU A 91 -2.98 14.74 -8.51
CA LEU A 91 -1.68 14.87 -9.15
C LEU A 91 -0.93 16.11 -8.62
N TYR A 92 0.35 15.95 -8.35
CA TYR A 92 1.23 17.04 -7.91
C TYR A 92 2.59 16.96 -8.62
N ASP A 93 3.36 18.02 -8.53
CA ASP A 93 4.68 18.08 -9.16
C ASP A 93 5.78 17.71 -8.18
N VAL A 94 6.72 16.90 -8.67
CA VAL A 94 7.98 16.54 -8.03
C VAL A 94 9.12 17.01 -8.94
N ASP A 95 10.18 17.55 -8.35
CA ASP A 95 11.36 18.02 -9.09
C ASP A 95 12.04 16.83 -9.78
N ASP A 96 12.19 16.93 -11.09
CA ASP A 96 12.81 15.89 -11.92
C ASP A 96 14.25 15.57 -11.51
N LYS A 97 14.95 16.53 -10.91
CA LYS A 97 16.32 16.36 -10.42
C LYS A 97 16.43 15.31 -9.30
N LEU A 98 15.33 15.05 -8.58
CA LEU A 98 15.27 14.04 -7.54
C LEU A 98 15.07 12.63 -8.11
N ILE A 99 14.60 12.52 -9.34
CA ILE A 99 14.20 11.26 -9.95
C ILE A 99 15.40 10.63 -10.64
N LYS A 100 15.97 9.58 -10.04
CA LYS A 100 17.03 8.79 -10.60
C LYS A 100 16.50 7.40 -10.90
N LEU A 101 16.49 7.02 -12.18
CA LEU A 101 16.11 5.67 -12.56
C LEU A 101 17.10 4.67 -11.97
N ALA A 102 16.58 3.59 -11.42
CA ALA A 102 17.34 2.45 -10.95
C ALA A 102 17.44 1.37 -12.05
N ASP A 103 18.25 0.35 -11.84
CA ASP A 103 18.26 -0.82 -12.70
C ASP A 103 16.88 -1.51 -12.67
N LYS A 104 16.46 -2.08 -13.81
CA LYS A 104 15.17 -2.78 -13.93
C LYS A 104 15.02 -3.95 -12.95
N SER A 105 16.13 -4.53 -12.52
CA SER A 105 16.15 -5.57 -11.50
C SER A 105 15.85 -5.06 -10.08
N ALA A 106 15.93 -3.74 -9.85
CA ALA A 106 15.75 -3.16 -8.53
C ALA A 106 14.32 -3.39 -7.97
N ASN A 107 13.31 -3.52 -8.82
CA ASN A 107 11.96 -3.84 -8.38
C ASN A 107 11.87 -5.18 -7.66
N LYS A 108 12.69 -6.15 -8.07
CA LYS A 108 12.75 -7.46 -7.43
C LYS A 108 13.19 -7.40 -5.97
N TYR A 109 13.98 -6.39 -5.64
CA TYR A 109 14.57 -6.19 -4.31
C TYR A 109 13.91 -5.03 -3.55
N LEU A 110 12.80 -4.49 -4.04
CA LEU A 110 12.12 -3.36 -3.41
C LEU A 110 11.74 -3.66 -1.95
N PHE A 111 11.28 -4.87 -1.69
CA PHE A 111 10.92 -5.30 -0.35
C PHE A 111 12.14 -5.51 0.55
N ASP A 112 13.22 -6.07 0.00
CA ASP A 112 14.47 -6.29 0.74
C ASP A 112 15.08 -4.95 1.14
N TRP A 113 15.15 -4.00 0.20
CA TRP A 113 15.59 -2.64 0.48
C TRP A 113 14.76 -1.99 1.59
N TRP A 114 13.46 -2.05 1.50
CA TRP A 114 12.57 -1.47 2.51
C TRP A 114 12.77 -2.10 3.88
N GLN A 115 12.97 -3.40 3.96
CA GLN A 115 13.23 -4.10 5.21
C GLN A 115 14.58 -3.72 5.82
N ASP A 116 15.60 -3.50 5.00
CA ASP A 116 16.91 -3.07 5.47
C ASP A 116 16.90 -1.64 6.02
N ASP A 117 16.21 -0.73 5.34
CA ASP A 117 16.04 0.65 5.80
C ASP A 117 15.11 0.76 7.01
N LEU A 118 14.15 -0.13 7.18
CA LEU A 118 13.30 -0.19 8.38
C LEU A 118 14.11 -0.38 9.68
N LYS A 119 15.24 -1.04 9.62
CA LYS A 119 16.15 -1.14 10.79
C LYS A 119 16.63 0.22 11.25
N ILE A 120 16.62 1.21 10.37
CA ILE A 120 17.09 2.58 10.62
C ILE A 120 15.95 3.50 11.03
N ILE A 121 14.74 3.28 10.52
CA ILE A 121 13.63 4.25 10.61
C ILE A 121 12.56 3.86 11.64
N VAL A 122 12.44 2.62 12.04
CA VAL A 122 11.48 2.23 13.08
C VAL A 122 12.05 2.58 14.45
N PRO A 123 11.56 3.63 15.14
CA PRO A 123 11.92 3.84 16.52
C PRO A 123 11.55 2.57 17.30
N PRO A 124 12.37 2.11 18.26
CA PRO A 124 12.10 0.90 19.00
C PRO A 124 10.68 0.99 19.57
N GLN A 125 9.83 0.05 19.18
CA GLN A 125 8.48 0.00 19.72
C GLN A 125 8.62 -0.13 21.23
N LYS A 126 8.11 0.84 21.98
CA LYS A 126 7.98 0.73 23.43
C LYS A 126 7.22 -0.59 23.68
N LYS A 127 7.92 -1.58 24.24
CA LYS A 127 7.29 -2.82 24.69
C LYS A 127 6.10 -2.40 25.53
N LYS A 128 4.87 -2.77 25.11
CA LYS A 128 3.72 -2.65 25.99
C LYS A 128 4.10 -3.34 27.27
N ALA A 129 4.11 -2.59 28.37
CA ALA A 129 4.33 -3.16 29.70
C ALA A 129 3.37 -4.34 29.84
N GLU A 130 3.92 -5.52 30.08
CA GLU A 130 3.11 -6.70 30.41
C GLU A 130 2.22 -6.34 31.59
N ALA A 131 0.92 -6.48 31.41
CA ALA A 131 -0.03 -6.35 32.50
C ALA A 131 0.36 -7.34 33.61
N PRO A 132 0.32 -6.92 34.89
CA PRO A 132 0.71 -7.78 35.99
C PRO A 132 -0.18 -9.03 35.99
N LYS A 133 0.46 -10.21 36.01
CA LYS A 133 -0.22 -11.50 36.14
C LYS A 133 -1.04 -11.48 37.43
N GLN A 134 -2.37 -11.51 37.30
CA GLN A 134 -3.25 -11.75 38.44
C GLN A 134 -3.03 -13.20 38.90
N GLN A 135 -2.69 -13.36 40.16
CA GLN A 135 -2.60 -14.63 40.83
C GLN A 135 -3.97 -15.31 40.86
N GLU A 136 -4.03 -16.56 40.37
CA GLU A 136 -5.20 -17.42 40.50
C GLU A 136 -5.48 -17.70 41.97
N LEU A 137 -6.66 -17.29 42.43
CA LEU A 137 -7.28 -17.87 43.61
C LEU A 137 -8.23 -18.98 43.17
N THR A 138 -7.90 -20.15 43.61
CA THR A 138 -8.65 -21.40 43.42
C THR A 138 -10.07 -21.32 43.98
N GLY A 139 -11.05 -21.83 43.24
CA GLY A 139 -12.40 -22.02 43.76
C GLY A 139 -13.46 -22.46 42.75
N ASN A 140 -13.65 -23.78 42.61
CA ASN A 140 -14.86 -24.55 42.28
C ASN A 140 -15.77 -24.23 41.07
N SER A 141 -15.70 -25.17 40.14
CA SER A 141 -16.79 -25.87 39.39
C SER A 141 -18.13 -25.18 39.17
N VAL A 142 -18.46 -24.88 37.89
CA VAL A 142 -19.76 -25.24 37.28
C VAL A 142 -19.60 -25.31 35.75
N SER A 143 -19.92 -26.44 35.18
CA SER A 143 -19.94 -26.76 33.75
C SER A 143 -20.97 -25.91 33.01
N LYS A 144 -20.54 -25.12 32.03
CA LYS A 144 -21.42 -24.57 30.97
C LYS A 144 -20.87 -24.90 29.59
N LYS A 145 -21.70 -25.67 28.85
CA LYS A 145 -21.49 -26.11 27.46
C LYS A 145 -21.05 -24.93 26.59
N LYS A 146 -19.86 -25.03 25.96
CA LYS A 146 -19.42 -24.16 24.89
C LYS A 146 -20.25 -24.43 23.63
N LYS A 147 -21.01 -23.45 23.17
CA LYS A 147 -21.56 -23.39 21.83
C LYS A 147 -20.38 -23.25 20.87
N ALA A 148 -20.25 -24.11 19.88
CA ALA A 148 -19.24 -24.04 18.83
C ALA A 148 -19.52 -22.82 17.97
N GLU A 149 -18.50 -21.95 17.79
CA GLU A 149 -18.51 -20.91 16.76
C GLU A 149 -18.48 -21.55 15.36
N PRO A 150 -19.24 -21.02 14.40
CA PRO A 150 -19.16 -21.51 13.03
C PRO A 150 -17.80 -21.20 12.43
N PRO A 151 -17.28 -22.01 11.49
CA PRO A 151 -15.99 -21.80 10.86
C PRO A 151 -15.98 -20.46 10.12
N LYS A 152 -14.94 -19.67 10.33
CA LYS A 152 -14.70 -18.43 9.58
C LYS A 152 -14.57 -18.77 8.10
N GLN A 153 -15.53 -18.32 7.30
CA GLN A 153 -15.45 -18.43 5.85
C GLN A 153 -14.25 -17.60 5.36
N GLU A 154 -13.39 -18.20 4.56
CA GLU A 154 -12.32 -17.48 3.89
C GLU A 154 -12.92 -16.40 2.98
N GLU A 155 -12.53 -15.16 3.25
CA GLU A 155 -12.98 -13.98 2.49
C GLU A 155 -12.44 -14.10 1.06
N THR A 156 -13.34 -14.15 0.07
CA THR A 156 -12.96 -14.25 -1.34
C THR A 156 -12.21 -12.99 -1.80
N ALA A 157 -11.41 -13.11 -2.86
CA ALA A 157 -10.68 -11.98 -3.45
C ALA A 157 -11.63 -10.80 -3.78
N LEU A 158 -12.87 -11.09 -4.15
CA LEU A 158 -13.91 -10.10 -4.43
C LEU A 158 -14.40 -9.36 -3.17
N GLN A 159 -14.52 -10.07 -2.05
CA GLN A 159 -14.91 -9.47 -0.76
C GLN A 159 -13.79 -8.60 -0.20
N LYS A 160 -12.53 -9.03 -0.34
CA LYS A 160 -11.34 -8.22 -0.01
C LYS A 160 -11.32 -6.94 -0.83
N ARG A 161 -11.55 -7.01 -2.15
CA ARG A 161 -11.64 -5.83 -3.03
C ARG A 161 -12.74 -4.86 -2.62
N ARG A 162 -13.94 -5.32 -2.22
CA ARG A 162 -15.05 -4.47 -1.73
C ARG A 162 -14.70 -3.74 -0.44
N ARG A 163 -13.99 -4.37 0.47
CA ARG A 163 -13.56 -3.78 1.74
C ARG A 163 -12.55 -2.64 1.53
N TYR A 164 -11.62 -2.79 0.58
CA TYR A 164 -10.64 -1.76 0.22
C TYR A 164 -11.25 -0.56 -0.50
N ARG A 165 -12.37 -0.74 -1.20
CA ARG A 165 -13.11 0.32 -1.88
C ARG A 165 -13.60 1.42 -0.92
N LEU A 166 -14.04 1.06 0.28
CA LEU A 166 -14.57 1.99 1.29
C LEU A 166 -13.48 2.85 1.94
N HIS A 167 -12.20 2.49 1.86
CA HIS A 167 -11.09 3.20 2.48
C HIS A 167 -10.28 4.04 1.49
N SER A 168 -10.57 3.96 0.19
CA SER A 168 -9.88 4.71 -0.88
C SER A 168 -10.52 6.08 -1.19
N VAL A 169 -11.54 6.49 -0.46
CA VAL A 169 -12.35 7.69 -0.77
C VAL A 169 -11.95 8.92 0.08
N TYR A 170 -10.93 8.80 0.94
CA TYR A 170 -10.45 9.94 1.75
C TYR A 170 -9.02 10.30 1.43
#